data_e2eb90a098fe5829fd2e52b616a078ab
#
_entry.id   e2eb90a098fe5829fd2e52b616a078ab
#
_cell.length_a   1.000
_cell.length_b   1.000
_cell.length_c   1.000
_cell.angle_alpha   90.00
_cell.angle_beta   90.00
_cell.angle_gamma   90.00
#
_symmetry.space_group_name_H-M   'P 1'
#
loop_
_entity.id
_entity.type
_entity.pdbx_description
1 polymer ?
#
loop_
_entity_poly.entity_id
_entity_poly.type
_entity_poly.pdbx_seq_one_letter_code
_entity_poly.pdbx_strand_id
1 'polypeptide(L)'
;MALQSINPATGQLIRAYPAATPSEVSGFYYPPTVLTDVCRGMPAFDEEVFGPVSAVVPVEDEPAAIASASDSPFGLGAAVFTRDLARGDRSARDGLAAGSCFINAYVRSDPRLPFGGIKESGYGRELSSFGIREFVNIKTVYAA
;
A
#
# COMPACT_ATOMS: atom_id res chain seq x y z
N MET A 1 -9.67 21.75 8.70
CA MET A 1 -9.83 20.50 9.49
C MET A 1 -8.53 20.27 10.24
N ALA A 2 -8.51 20.01 11.53
CA ALA A 2 -7.27 19.76 12.27
C ALA A 2 -6.83 18.31 11.99
N LEU A 3 -5.56 18.11 11.69
CA LEU A 3 -4.96 16.79 11.55
C LEU A 3 -4.68 16.23 12.95
N GLN A 4 -4.96 14.95 13.16
CA GLN A 4 -4.77 14.30 14.46
C GLN A 4 -3.89 13.06 14.29
N SER A 5 -2.89 12.92 15.16
CA SER A 5 -2.14 11.69 15.32
C SER A 5 -2.74 10.90 16.49
N ILE A 6 -3.18 9.67 16.21
CA ILE A 6 -3.81 8.80 17.19
C ILE A 6 -2.95 7.56 17.39
N ASN A 7 -2.78 7.13 18.62
CA ASN A 7 -2.12 5.87 18.94
C ASN A 7 -3.02 4.71 18.50
N PRO A 8 -2.62 3.90 17.51
CA PRO A 8 -3.48 2.84 16.97
C PRO A 8 -3.73 1.70 17.96
N ALA A 9 -2.90 1.57 19.01
CA ALA A 9 -3.06 0.53 20.02
C ALA A 9 -4.04 0.93 21.15
N THR A 10 -4.17 2.23 21.42
CA THR A 10 -4.98 2.72 22.56
C THR A 10 -6.13 3.62 22.14
N GLY A 11 -6.18 4.06 20.88
CA GLY A 11 -7.15 5.04 20.39
C GLY A 11 -6.96 6.44 20.96
N GLN A 12 -5.91 6.69 21.73
CA GLN A 12 -5.66 7.98 22.36
C GLN A 12 -5.02 8.96 21.39
N LEU A 13 -5.47 10.19 21.43
CA LEU A 13 -4.86 11.31 20.69
C LEU A 13 -3.42 11.50 21.17
N ILE A 14 -2.46 11.30 20.26
CA ILE A 14 -1.05 11.60 20.53
C ILE A 14 -0.80 13.09 20.36
N ARG A 15 -1.30 13.67 19.26
CA ARG A 15 -1.13 15.08 18.95
C ARG A 15 -2.16 15.55 17.92
N ALA A 16 -2.68 16.75 18.13
CA ALA A 16 -3.41 17.49 17.10
C ALA A 16 -2.45 18.45 16.38
N TYR A 17 -2.54 18.46 15.06
CA TYR A 17 -1.79 19.40 14.22
C TYR A 17 -2.76 20.40 13.63
N PRO A 18 -2.58 21.71 13.86
CA PRO A 18 -3.33 22.70 13.11
C PRO A 18 -3.01 22.55 11.61
N ALA A 19 -3.98 22.84 10.76
CA ALA A 19 -3.70 22.91 9.33
C ALA A 19 -2.60 23.95 9.11
N ALA A 20 -1.51 23.54 8.46
CA ALA A 20 -0.43 24.46 8.13
C ALA A 20 -0.95 25.56 7.20
N THR A 21 -0.64 26.80 7.51
CA THR A 21 -0.88 27.91 6.60
C THR A 21 0.16 27.89 5.47
N PRO A 22 -0.14 28.46 4.30
CA PRO A 22 0.84 28.54 3.21
C PRO A 22 2.18 29.18 3.61
N SER A 23 2.20 30.01 4.65
CA SER A 23 3.42 30.64 5.18
C SER A 23 4.22 29.73 6.13
N GLU A 24 3.62 28.67 6.67
CA GLU A 24 4.27 27.67 7.52
C GLU A 24 4.87 26.53 6.71
N VAL A 25 4.48 26.39 5.46
CA VAL A 25 5.13 25.50 4.47
C VAL A 25 6.36 26.23 3.93
N SER A 26 7.34 26.46 4.79
CA SER A 26 8.59 27.13 4.38
C SER A 26 9.69 26.09 4.13
N GLY A 27 10.26 26.11 2.93
CA GLY A 27 11.36 25.26 2.53
C GLY A 27 10.94 23.99 1.79
N PHE A 28 11.89 23.07 1.61
CA PHE A 28 11.73 21.82 0.86
C PHE A 28 11.29 20.64 1.72
N TYR A 29 10.86 20.87 2.97
CA TYR A 29 10.54 19.83 3.92
C TYR A 29 9.07 19.86 4.31
N TYR A 30 8.40 18.70 4.16
CA TYR A 30 7.05 18.48 4.66
C TYR A 30 7.12 17.56 5.88
N PRO A 31 6.48 17.89 7.00
CA PRO A 31 6.52 17.05 8.19
C PRO A 31 5.79 15.73 7.98
N PRO A 32 6.25 14.62 8.58
CA PRO A 32 5.50 13.37 8.58
C PRO A 32 4.08 13.58 9.11
N THR A 33 3.10 13.20 8.31
CA THR A 33 1.68 13.49 8.56
C THR A 33 0.86 12.21 8.54
N VAL A 34 -0.03 12.05 9.50
CA VAL A 34 -1.05 10.98 9.52
C VAL A 34 -2.42 11.62 9.40
N LEU A 35 -3.15 11.24 8.36
CA LEU A 35 -4.54 11.63 8.14
C LEU A 35 -5.44 10.54 8.71
N THR A 36 -6.39 10.90 9.57
CA THR A 36 -7.39 9.97 10.11
C THR A 36 -8.76 10.23 9.48
N ASP A 37 -9.62 9.25 9.61
CA ASP A 37 -10.99 9.30 9.09
C ASP A 37 -11.05 9.57 7.57
N VAL A 38 -10.05 9.10 6.85
CA VAL A 38 -10.00 9.18 5.41
C VAL A 38 -11.04 8.22 4.83
N CYS A 39 -11.78 8.68 3.83
CA CYS A 39 -12.77 7.86 3.14
C CYS A 39 -12.74 8.11 1.63
N ARG A 40 -13.44 7.26 0.90
CA ARG A 40 -13.60 7.38 -0.55
C ARG A 40 -14.13 8.76 -0.94
N GLY A 41 -13.63 9.31 -2.04
CA GLY A 41 -13.92 10.68 -2.49
C GLY A 41 -12.97 11.73 -1.93
N MET A 42 -12.07 11.37 -1.04
CA MET A 42 -10.99 12.25 -0.58
C MET A 42 -9.71 12.01 -1.40
N PRO A 43 -8.97 13.06 -1.79
CA PRO A 43 -7.73 12.89 -2.56
C PRO A 43 -6.74 11.93 -1.92
N ALA A 44 -6.64 11.92 -0.59
CA ALA A 44 -5.75 11.01 0.13
C ALA A 44 -6.19 9.52 0.10
N PHE A 45 -7.40 9.23 -0.37
CA PHE A 45 -7.89 7.88 -0.64
C PHE A 45 -7.77 7.53 -2.12
N ASP A 46 -8.21 8.43 -3.00
CA ASP A 46 -8.41 8.15 -4.42
C ASP A 46 -7.15 8.40 -5.26
N GLU A 47 -6.20 9.21 -4.75
CA GLU A 47 -5.02 9.64 -5.50
C GLU A 47 -3.73 9.17 -4.82
N GLU A 48 -2.66 9.07 -5.60
CA GLU A 48 -1.33 8.81 -5.06
C GLU A 48 -0.72 10.10 -4.48
N VAL A 49 -0.53 10.12 -3.17
CA VAL A 49 0.12 11.23 -2.48
C VAL A 49 1.60 10.94 -2.31
N PHE A 50 2.44 11.60 -3.11
CA PHE A 50 3.89 11.53 -2.94
C PHE A 50 4.35 12.41 -1.78
N GLY A 51 4.77 11.79 -0.70
CA GLY A 51 5.26 12.50 0.48
C GLY A 51 5.16 11.67 1.76
N PRO A 52 5.63 12.19 2.87
CA PRO A 52 5.57 11.51 4.17
C PRO A 52 4.15 11.61 4.77
N VAL A 53 3.15 11.18 4.02
CA VAL A 53 1.74 11.21 4.39
C VAL A 53 1.20 9.78 4.46
N SER A 54 0.54 9.45 5.55
CA SER A 54 -0.15 8.18 5.73
C SER A 54 -1.63 8.43 5.98
N ALA A 55 -2.48 7.76 5.19
CA ALA A 55 -3.93 7.82 5.36
C ALA A 55 -4.43 6.62 6.16
N VAL A 56 -5.27 6.86 7.14
CA VAL A 56 -5.93 5.84 7.95
C VAL A 56 -7.42 5.84 7.61
N VAL A 57 -7.89 4.71 7.09
CA VAL A 57 -9.28 4.48 6.70
C VAL A 57 -9.92 3.57 7.73
N PRO A 58 -10.84 4.05 8.57
CA PRO A 58 -11.56 3.19 9.50
C PRO A 58 -12.55 2.32 8.75
N VAL A 59 -12.67 1.07 9.15
CA VAL A 59 -13.59 0.08 8.56
C VAL A 59 -14.28 -0.72 9.66
N GLU A 60 -15.46 -1.27 9.36
CA GLU A 60 -16.27 -1.98 10.35
C GLU A 60 -15.77 -3.40 10.61
N ASP A 61 -15.28 -4.07 9.56
CA ASP A 61 -14.88 -5.47 9.63
C ASP A 61 -13.80 -5.82 8.58
N GLU A 62 -13.37 -7.08 8.56
CA GLU A 62 -12.36 -7.57 7.62
C GLU A 62 -12.82 -7.54 6.16
N PRO A 63 -14.03 -7.99 5.79
CA PRO A 63 -14.52 -7.84 4.44
C PRO A 63 -14.49 -6.39 3.94
N ALA A 64 -14.90 -5.44 4.77
CA ALA A 64 -14.82 -4.01 4.46
C ALA A 64 -13.37 -3.53 4.33
N ALA A 65 -12.46 -4.03 5.17
CA ALA A 65 -11.03 -3.72 5.07
C ALA A 65 -10.43 -4.20 3.75
N ILE A 66 -10.72 -5.44 3.35
CA ILE A 66 -10.24 -6.03 2.10
C ILE A 66 -10.82 -5.29 0.89
N ALA A 67 -12.11 -5.00 0.92
CA ALA A 67 -12.77 -4.26 -0.15
C ALA A 67 -12.17 -2.85 -0.30
N SER A 68 -12.02 -2.13 0.81
CA SER A 68 -11.43 -0.79 0.82
C SER A 68 -9.98 -0.78 0.34
N ALA A 69 -9.16 -1.72 0.82
CA ALA A 69 -7.76 -1.83 0.43
C ALA A 69 -7.59 -2.20 -1.04
N SER A 70 -8.57 -2.91 -1.62
CA SER A 70 -8.56 -3.32 -3.03
C SER A 70 -9.25 -2.30 -3.95
N ASP A 71 -9.96 -1.32 -3.40
CA ASP A 71 -10.66 -0.27 -4.13
C ASP A 71 -9.73 0.92 -4.43
N SER A 72 -8.70 0.65 -5.20
CA SER A 72 -7.69 1.61 -5.64
C SER A 72 -7.31 1.31 -7.08
N PRO A 73 -6.98 2.31 -7.91
CA PRO A 73 -6.39 2.11 -9.22
C PRO A 73 -4.98 1.49 -9.13
N PHE A 74 -4.36 1.53 -7.97
CA PHE A 74 -3.02 1.01 -7.72
C PHE A 74 -3.05 -0.40 -7.10
N GLY A 75 -1.94 -1.13 -7.24
CA GLY A 75 -1.80 -2.47 -6.70
C GLY A 75 -0.36 -2.95 -6.71
N LEU A 76 0.57 -2.19 -6.13
CA LEU A 76 1.98 -2.60 -6.07
C LEU A 76 2.21 -3.62 -4.95
N GLY A 77 1.84 -3.28 -3.74
CA GLY A 77 2.05 -4.14 -2.59
C GLY A 77 1.06 -3.87 -1.47
N ALA A 78 0.76 -4.91 -0.70
CA ALA A 78 -0.10 -4.85 0.46
C ALA A 78 0.52 -5.59 1.64
N ALA A 79 0.08 -5.27 2.85
CA ALA A 79 0.49 -5.97 4.05
C ALA A 79 -0.71 -6.23 4.98
N VAL A 80 -0.74 -7.40 5.61
CA VAL A 80 -1.72 -7.78 6.62
C VAL A 80 -1.00 -8.01 7.94
N PHE A 81 -1.41 -7.32 8.99
CA PHE A 81 -0.89 -7.52 10.33
C PHE A 81 -1.93 -8.22 11.19
N THR A 82 -1.67 -9.44 11.61
CA THR A 82 -2.60 -10.26 12.38
C THR A 82 -1.88 -11.29 13.24
N ARG A 83 -2.52 -11.71 14.35
CA ARG A 83 -2.04 -12.84 15.17
C ARG A 83 -2.47 -14.18 14.58
N ASP A 84 -3.56 -14.21 13.81
CA ASP A 84 -4.05 -15.39 13.11
C ASP A 84 -3.40 -15.49 11.73
N LEU A 85 -2.34 -16.29 11.65
CA LEU A 85 -1.57 -16.47 10.42
C LEU A 85 -2.40 -17.12 9.30
N ALA A 86 -3.31 -18.05 9.64
CA ALA A 86 -4.16 -18.70 8.64
C ALA A 86 -5.16 -17.70 8.02
N ARG A 87 -5.71 -16.81 8.85
CA ARG A 87 -6.55 -15.71 8.40
C ARG A 87 -5.76 -14.73 7.54
N GLY A 88 -4.55 -14.36 7.99
CA GLY A 88 -3.67 -13.49 7.22
C GLY A 88 -3.30 -14.06 5.84
N ASP A 89 -3.03 -15.37 5.76
CA ASP A 89 -2.73 -16.05 4.49
C ASP A 89 -3.93 -16.01 3.53
N ARG A 90 -5.14 -16.28 4.00
CA ARG A 90 -6.36 -16.17 3.18
C ARG A 90 -6.57 -14.73 2.67
N SER A 91 -6.48 -13.74 3.56
CA SER A 91 -6.65 -12.34 3.18
C SER A 91 -5.61 -11.89 2.16
N ALA A 92 -4.35 -12.28 2.34
CA ALA A 92 -3.25 -11.94 1.43
C ALA A 92 -3.36 -12.64 0.07
N ARG A 93 -3.77 -13.92 0.07
CA ARG A 93 -3.83 -14.75 -1.14
C ARG A 93 -5.07 -14.48 -1.98
N ASP A 94 -6.22 -14.42 -1.34
CA ASP A 94 -7.51 -14.47 -2.02
C ASP A 94 -8.27 -13.13 -1.95
N GLY A 95 -7.91 -12.27 -1.01
CA GLY A 95 -8.65 -11.04 -0.75
C GLY A 95 -8.02 -9.79 -1.34
N LEU A 96 -6.72 -9.60 -1.19
CA LEU A 96 -6.07 -8.35 -1.55
C LEU A 96 -5.61 -8.32 -3.01
N ALA A 97 -6.02 -7.28 -3.73
CA ALA A 97 -5.64 -7.04 -5.12
C ALA A 97 -4.32 -6.25 -5.20
N ALA A 98 -3.20 -6.93 -5.01
CA ALA A 98 -1.86 -6.36 -5.10
C ALA A 98 -0.88 -7.33 -5.77
N GLY A 99 0.19 -6.81 -6.35
CA GLY A 99 1.24 -7.61 -6.98
C GLY A 99 2.07 -8.40 -6.00
N SER A 100 2.17 -7.92 -4.75
CA SER A 100 2.82 -8.62 -3.65
C SER A 100 2.05 -8.37 -2.34
N CYS A 101 1.88 -9.43 -1.52
CA CYS A 101 1.24 -9.33 -0.22
C CYS A 101 2.15 -9.90 0.87
N PHE A 102 2.25 -9.18 1.97
CA PHE A 102 3.11 -9.54 3.11
C PHE A 102 2.25 -9.76 4.35
N ILE A 103 2.62 -10.74 5.17
CA ILE A 103 1.95 -11.02 6.44
C ILE A 103 2.92 -10.68 7.57
N ASN A 104 2.51 -9.78 8.47
CA ASN A 104 3.32 -9.29 9.58
C ASN A 104 4.69 -8.76 9.18
N ALA A 105 4.78 -8.24 7.97
CA ALA A 105 6.00 -7.63 7.42
C ALA A 105 5.63 -6.44 6.54
N TYR A 106 6.54 -5.49 6.42
CA TYR A 106 6.39 -4.38 5.48
C TYR A 106 6.68 -4.83 4.06
N VAL A 107 6.00 -4.20 3.11
CA VAL A 107 6.27 -4.37 1.68
C VAL A 107 7.71 -3.98 1.39
N ARG A 108 8.45 -4.90 0.76
CA ARG A 108 9.85 -4.68 0.36
C ARG A 108 10.21 -5.56 -0.83
N SER A 109 11.14 -5.12 -1.64
CA SER A 109 11.74 -5.97 -2.65
C SER A 109 12.74 -6.95 -2.03
N ASP A 110 12.73 -8.19 -2.54
CA ASP A 110 13.70 -9.24 -2.21
C ASP A 110 14.17 -9.85 -3.54
N PRO A 111 15.49 -9.88 -3.82
CA PRO A 111 16.01 -10.39 -5.09
C PRO A 111 15.60 -11.83 -5.44
N ARG A 112 15.18 -12.61 -4.46
CA ARG A 112 14.74 -14.00 -4.63
C ARG A 112 13.27 -14.12 -5.04
N LEU A 113 12.47 -13.07 -4.85
CA LEU A 113 11.02 -13.06 -5.06
C LEU A 113 10.66 -12.13 -6.22
N PRO A 114 9.65 -12.49 -7.04
CA PRO A 114 9.17 -11.57 -8.06
C PRO A 114 8.53 -10.35 -7.40
N PHE A 115 8.84 -9.17 -7.92
CA PHE A 115 8.29 -7.91 -7.45
C PHE A 115 7.69 -7.13 -8.63
N GLY A 116 6.54 -6.52 -8.42
CA GLY A 116 5.88 -5.70 -9.45
C GLY A 116 4.40 -5.50 -9.13
N GLY A 117 3.82 -4.51 -9.79
CA GLY A 117 2.44 -4.11 -9.59
C GLY A 117 1.43 -4.83 -10.47
N ILE A 118 0.18 -4.56 -10.17
CA ILE A 118 -0.99 -4.80 -11.01
C ILE A 118 -1.74 -3.48 -11.18
N LYS A 119 -2.78 -3.45 -12.00
CA LYS A 119 -3.56 -2.24 -12.29
C LYS A 119 -2.63 -1.12 -12.79
N GLU A 120 -2.82 0.13 -12.38
CA GLU A 120 -2.00 1.27 -12.79
C GLU A 120 -0.57 1.28 -12.20
N SER A 121 -0.32 0.46 -11.18
CA SER A 121 1.04 0.28 -10.64
C SER A 121 1.99 -0.43 -11.59
N GLY A 122 1.51 -0.94 -12.71
CA GLY A 122 2.31 -1.51 -13.77
C GLY A 122 1.98 -2.97 -14.11
N TYR A 123 2.77 -3.52 -15.00
CA TYR A 123 2.68 -4.90 -15.49
C TYR A 123 4.08 -5.50 -15.57
N GLY A 124 4.15 -6.85 -15.65
CA GLY A 124 5.42 -7.55 -15.57
C GLY A 124 5.87 -7.81 -14.12
N ARG A 125 7.03 -8.39 -14.00
CA ARG A 125 7.67 -8.64 -12.70
C ARG A 125 9.17 -8.48 -12.84
N GLU A 126 9.76 -7.70 -11.94
CA GLU A 126 11.20 -7.64 -11.75
C GLU A 126 11.66 -8.66 -10.70
N LEU A 127 12.96 -8.81 -10.57
CA LEU A 127 13.62 -9.72 -9.63
C LEU A 127 13.30 -11.21 -9.87
N SER A 128 13.99 -12.09 -9.15
CA SER A 128 13.91 -13.54 -9.28
C SER A 128 14.13 -14.05 -10.73
N SER A 129 13.70 -15.26 -11.02
CA SER A 129 13.72 -15.83 -12.38
C SER A 129 12.74 -15.15 -13.33
N PHE A 130 11.73 -14.46 -12.83
CA PHE A 130 10.78 -13.71 -13.64
C PHE A 130 11.45 -12.46 -14.24
N GLY A 131 12.13 -11.66 -13.41
CA GLY A 131 12.81 -10.46 -13.87
C GLY A 131 13.89 -10.74 -14.92
N ILE A 132 14.61 -11.87 -14.81
CA ILE A 132 15.58 -12.27 -15.82
C ILE A 132 14.90 -12.52 -17.18
N ARG A 133 13.72 -13.11 -17.17
CA ARG A 133 12.97 -13.43 -18.40
C ARG A 133 12.43 -12.21 -19.12
N GLU A 134 12.20 -11.11 -18.43
CA GLU A 134 11.74 -9.86 -19.04
C GLU A 134 12.80 -9.23 -19.98
N PHE A 135 14.08 -9.60 -19.81
CA PHE A 135 15.20 -9.05 -20.57
C PHE A 135 15.75 -10.04 -21.63
N VAL A 136 15.09 -11.17 -21.85
CA VAL A 136 15.54 -12.17 -22.83
C VAL A 136 14.46 -12.48 -23.86
N ASN A 137 14.87 -12.78 -25.07
CA ASN A 137 13.97 -13.23 -26.11
C ASN A 137 13.79 -14.77 -26.02
N ILE A 138 12.58 -15.22 -25.72
CA ILE A 138 12.22 -16.64 -25.73
C ILE A 138 11.93 -17.06 -27.18
N LYS A 139 12.83 -17.86 -27.77
CA LYS A 139 12.73 -18.31 -29.14
C LYS A 139 12.42 -19.81 -29.23
N THR A 140 11.38 -20.16 -29.94
CA THR A 140 11.09 -21.54 -30.29
C THR A 140 11.78 -21.88 -31.59
N VAL A 141 12.48 -23.02 -31.63
CA VAL A 141 13.04 -23.63 -32.84
C VAL A 141 12.43 -25.02 -32.97
N TYR A 142 11.71 -25.24 -34.06
CA TYR A 142 11.13 -26.53 -34.40
C TYR A 142 11.74 -27.02 -35.73
N ALA A 143 12.22 -28.24 -35.75
CA ALA A 143 12.64 -28.94 -36.94
C ALA A 143 11.77 -30.21 -37.11
N ALA A 144 11.17 -30.41 -38.30
CA ALA A 144 10.38 -31.57 -38.63
C ALA A 144 11.26 -32.71 -39.17
#